data_d485257761eb338baa973089b7c9d58b
#
_entry.id   d485257761eb338baa973089b7c9d58b
#
_cell.length_a   1.000
_cell.length_b   1.000
_cell.length_c   1.000
_cell.angle_alpha   90.00
_cell.angle_beta   90.00
_cell.angle_gamma   90.00
#
_symmetry.space_group_name_H-M   'P 1'
#
loop_
_entity.id
_entity.type
_entity.pdbx_description
1 polymer ?
#
loop_
_entity_poly.entity_id
_entity_poly.type
_entity_poly.pdbx_seq_one_letter_code
_entity_poly.pdbx_strand_id
1 'polypeptide(L)'
;QKYKIPRELLSINRKMVARAVLVGMFIAMIPMPMHMLAVILIAAFFRFNVPIGVSLVWITNPFTMPFIYYVEYLTGNLLLMQDGVNNIEMTLEWFKSNIGDIFIPLYVGTFFYSTLFSIGGFYLVHWLWTISVRKEQEDKKNNYTEGSEERRVGKECRSGRKGES
;
A
#
# COMPACT_ATOMS: atom_id res chain seq x y z
N GLN A 1 -12.54 4.51 30.54
CA GLN A 1 -13.12 4.61 29.18
C GLN A 1 -12.34 3.69 28.25
N LYS A 2 -12.91 2.55 27.85
CA LYS A 2 -12.35 1.69 26.81
C LYS A 2 -12.53 2.41 25.47
N TYR A 3 -11.45 2.94 24.92
CA TYR A 3 -11.41 3.40 23.53
C TYR A 3 -11.70 2.20 22.62
N LYS A 4 -12.95 2.06 22.21
CA LYS A 4 -13.30 1.09 21.17
C LYS A 4 -12.85 1.66 19.83
N ILE A 5 -11.72 1.17 19.32
CA ILE A 5 -11.32 1.44 17.92
C ILE A 5 -12.49 0.97 17.04
N PRO A 6 -13.04 1.83 16.17
CA PRO A 6 -14.12 1.44 15.29
C PRO A 6 -13.69 0.23 14.44
N ARG A 7 -14.47 -0.84 14.45
CA ARG A 7 -14.18 -2.05 13.67
C ARG A 7 -14.02 -1.77 12.17
N GLU A 8 -14.56 -0.68 11.71
CA GLU A 8 -14.43 -0.19 10.34
C GLU A 8 -12.97 0.10 9.96
N LEU A 9 -12.16 0.63 10.88
CA LEU A 9 -10.74 0.95 10.64
C LEU A 9 -9.84 -0.30 10.58
N LEU A 10 -10.37 -1.46 11.00
CA LEU A 10 -9.69 -2.76 10.95
C LEU A 10 -10.25 -3.64 9.83
N SER A 11 -11.26 -3.19 9.11
CA SER A 11 -11.91 -3.99 8.08
C SER A 11 -11.02 -4.20 6.85
N ILE A 12 -10.88 -5.45 6.43
CA ILE A 12 -10.17 -5.82 5.21
C ILE A 12 -11.17 -5.78 4.04
N ASN A 13 -11.42 -4.57 3.53
CA ASN A 13 -12.25 -4.35 2.36
C ASN A 13 -11.39 -3.72 1.26
N ARG A 14 -11.60 -4.10 0.00
CA ARG A 14 -10.86 -3.60 -1.17
C ARG A 14 -10.67 -2.07 -1.14
N LYS A 15 -11.74 -1.31 -0.87
CA LYS A 15 -11.69 0.15 -0.83
C LYS A 15 -10.86 0.68 0.35
N MET A 16 -10.97 0.02 1.52
CA MET A 16 -10.24 0.42 2.72
C MET A 16 -8.74 0.12 2.60
N VAL A 17 -8.39 -1.04 2.03
CA VAL A 17 -7.00 -1.43 1.77
C VAL A 17 -6.37 -0.52 0.72
N ALA A 18 -7.05 -0.27 -0.40
CA ALA A 18 -6.53 0.60 -1.46
C ALA A 18 -6.29 2.04 -0.97
N ARG A 19 -7.20 2.58 -0.12
CA ARG A 19 -7.00 3.89 0.52
C ARG A 19 -5.85 3.88 1.53
N ALA A 20 -5.70 2.79 2.29
CA ALA A 20 -4.58 2.63 3.22
C ALA A 20 -3.24 2.64 2.49
N VAL A 21 -3.15 1.96 1.34
CA VAL A 21 -1.96 1.95 0.50
C VAL A 21 -1.70 3.33 -0.08
N LEU A 22 -2.72 4.01 -0.59
CA LEU A 22 -2.59 5.36 -1.10
C LEU A 22 -2.02 6.32 -0.06
N VAL A 23 -2.64 6.37 1.12
CA VAL A 23 -2.24 7.28 2.20
C VAL A 23 -0.90 6.86 2.82
N GLY A 24 -0.72 5.57 3.10
CA GLY A 24 0.49 5.04 3.73
C GLY A 24 1.73 5.23 2.86
N MET A 25 1.64 4.94 1.55
CA MET A 25 2.74 5.16 0.60
C MET A 25 3.06 6.64 0.42
N PHE A 26 2.02 7.48 0.37
CA PHE A 26 2.22 8.93 0.25
C PHE A 26 3.00 9.48 1.44
N ILE A 27 2.59 9.13 2.66
CA ILE A 27 3.24 9.60 3.89
C ILE A 27 4.62 8.98 4.06
N ALA A 28 4.80 7.71 3.65
CA ALA A 28 6.07 7.02 3.79
C ALA A 28 7.23 7.75 3.10
N MET A 29 6.98 8.40 1.97
CA MET A 29 8.01 9.12 1.21
C MET A 29 8.36 10.49 1.79
N ILE A 30 7.47 11.11 2.58
CA ILE A 30 7.71 12.45 3.12
C ILE A 30 8.76 12.38 4.23
N PRO A 31 9.83 13.21 4.20
CA PRO A 31 10.87 13.22 5.22
C PRO A 31 10.35 13.88 6.52
N MET A 32 9.55 13.15 7.27
CA MET A 32 8.99 13.57 8.56
C MET A 32 9.38 12.61 9.68
N PRO A 33 9.72 13.08 10.88
CA PRO A 33 10.12 12.21 11.99
C PRO A 33 8.94 11.43 12.61
N MET A 34 7.69 11.78 12.33
CA MET A 34 6.50 11.21 12.98
C MET A 34 5.48 10.63 11.98
N HIS A 35 5.94 9.83 11.02
CA HIS A 35 5.09 9.21 9.98
C HIS A 35 3.90 8.44 10.56
N MET A 36 4.11 7.66 11.63
CA MET A 36 3.03 6.87 12.25
C MET A 36 1.93 7.76 12.82
N LEU A 37 2.32 8.86 13.47
CA LEU A 37 1.34 9.81 14.01
C LEU A 37 0.55 10.48 12.90
N ALA A 38 1.22 10.86 11.80
CA ALA A 38 0.58 11.44 10.63
C ALA A 38 -0.48 10.49 10.03
N VAL A 39 -0.18 9.20 9.87
CA VAL A 39 -1.14 8.19 9.40
C VAL A 39 -2.33 8.07 10.35
N ILE A 40 -2.11 8.03 11.66
CA ILE A 40 -3.18 7.92 12.66
C ILE A 40 -4.08 9.17 12.64
N LEU A 41 -3.49 10.36 12.54
CA LEU A 41 -4.25 11.61 12.44
C LEU A 41 -5.09 11.67 11.17
N ILE A 42 -4.54 11.26 10.03
CA ILE A 42 -5.29 11.21 8.78
C ILE A 42 -6.40 10.16 8.85
N ALA A 43 -6.19 9.05 9.56
CA ALA A 43 -7.23 8.03 9.77
C ALA A 43 -8.46 8.57 10.54
N ALA A 44 -8.29 9.61 11.33
CA ALA A 44 -9.41 10.27 11.99
C ALA A 44 -10.34 11.02 11.02
N PHE A 45 -9.79 11.50 9.89
CA PHE A 45 -10.53 12.21 8.84
C PHE A 45 -10.96 11.30 7.69
N PHE A 46 -10.10 10.35 7.32
CA PHE A 46 -10.35 9.42 6.22
C PHE A 46 -10.44 7.99 6.73
N ARG A 47 -11.53 7.31 6.40
CA ARG A 47 -11.73 5.90 6.76
C ARG A 47 -10.91 5.00 5.85
N PHE A 48 -9.84 4.40 6.39
CA PHE A 48 -9.01 3.39 5.73
C PHE A 48 -8.49 2.37 6.77
N ASN A 49 -7.86 1.28 6.29
CA ASN A 49 -7.30 0.27 7.18
C ASN A 49 -5.99 0.79 7.81
N VAL A 50 -6.05 1.21 9.07
CA VAL A 50 -4.93 1.82 9.79
C VAL A 50 -3.72 0.89 9.93
N PRO A 51 -3.87 -0.38 10.33
CA PRO A 51 -2.75 -1.31 10.40
C PRO A 51 -1.96 -1.40 9.11
N ILE A 52 -2.62 -1.45 7.96
CA ILE A 52 -1.96 -1.49 6.65
C ILE A 52 -1.25 -0.17 6.37
N GLY A 53 -1.90 0.97 6.62
CA GLY A 53 -1.29 2.28 6.44
C GLY A 53 -0.02 2.47 7.28
N VAL A 54 -0.07 2.09 8.56
CA VAL A 54 1.07 2.16 9.48
C VAL A 54 2.18 1.19 9.05
N SER A 55 1.85 -0.03 8.61
CA SER A 55 2.86 -0.99 8.14
C SER A 55 3.63 -0.49 6.93
N LEU A 56 2.96 0.24 6.03
CA LEU A 56 3.61 0.79 4.82
C LEU A 56 4.61 1.91 5.14
N VAL A 57 4.38 2.65 6.22
CA VAL A 57 5.34 3.68 6.66
C VAL A 57 6.69 3.09 7.09
N TRP A 58 6.72 1.80 7.47
CA TRP A 58 7.97 1.09 7.78
C TRP A 58 8.86 0.83 6.56
N ILE A 59 8.38 1.09 5.34
CA ILE A 59 9.21 1.05 4.12
C ILE A 59 10.36 2.06 4.25
N THR A 60 10.09 3.24 4.81
CA THR A 60 11.11 4.22 5.18
C THR A 60 11.56 4.00 6.61
N ASN A 61 12.53 3.13 6.80
CA ASN A 61 13.21 2.88 8.06
C ASN A 61 14.60 3.53 8.06
N PRO A 62 15.31 3.62 9.20
CA PRO A 62 16.63 4.26 9.27
C PRO A 62 17.66 3.74 8.28
N PHE A 63 17.51 2.49 7.79
CA PHE A 63 18.43 1.92 6.81
C PHE A 63 18.09 2.33 5.39
N THR A 64 16.80 2.45 5.06
CA THR A 64 16.33 2.81 3.71
C THR A 64 16.23 4.32 3.50
N MET A 65 16.01 5.09 4.57
CA MET A 65 15.91 6.55 4.52
C MET A 65 17.03 7.25 3.74
N PRO A 66 18.32 7.00 4.03
CA PRO A 66 19.39 7.72 3.33
C PRO A 66 19.35 7.47 1.82
N PHE A 67 19.05 6.24 1.42
CA PHE A 67 18.98 5.86 0.02
C PHE A 67 17.77 6.50 -0.69
N ILE A 68 16.60 6.44 -0.06
CA ILE A 68 15.36 6.98 -0.62
C ILE A 68 15.48 8.50 -0.77
N TYR A 69 15.88 9.20 0.28
CA TYR A 69 16.02 10.65 0.26
C TYR A 69 17.11 11.14 -0.69
N TYR A 70 18.18 10.36 -0.87
CA TYR A 70 19.20 10.67 -1.86
C TYR A 70 18.64 10.61 -3.28
N VAL A 71 17.86 9.59 -3.61
CA VAL A 71 17.20 9.45 -4.92
C VAL A 71 16.17 10.55 -5.12
N GLU A 72 15.38 10.88 -4.11
CA GLU A 72 14.42 11.99 -4.13
C GLU A 72 15.13 13.33 -4.38
N TYR A 73 16.23 13.58 -3.68
CA TYR A 73 17.05 14.80 -3.85
C TYR A 73 17.61 14.90 -5.27
N LEU A 74 18.21 13.83 -5.79
CA LEU A 74 18.74 13.82 -7.17
C LEU A 74 17.64 14.09 -8.19
N THR A 75 16.49 13.47 -8.04
CA THR A 75 15.36 13.66 -8.95
C THR A 75 14.81 15.08 -8.85
N GLY A 76 14.74 15.63 -7.64
CA GLY A 76 14.32 17.00 -7.43
C GLY A 76 15.25 18.02 -8.10
N ASN A 77 16.57 17.84 -7.97
CA ASN A 77 17.55 18.68 -8.69
C ASN A 77 17.38 18.56 -10.20
N LEU A 78 17.19 17.36 -10.73
CA LEU A 78 16.95 17.14 -12.14
C LEU A 78 15.68 17.85 -12.63
N LEU A 79 14.60 17.79 -11.87
CA LEU A 79 13.33 18.45 -12.21
C LEU A 79 13.42 19.99 -12.13
N LEU A 80 14.22 20.50 -11.20
CA LEU A 80 14.44 21.94 -11.03
C LEU A 80 15.54 22.48 -11.94
N MET A 81 16.22 21.60 -12.71
CA MET A 81 17.38 21.95 -13.54
C MET A 81 18.48 22.68 -12.71
N GLN A 82 18.68 22.25 -11.48
CA GLN A 82 19.69 22.78 -10.56
C GLN A 82 20.88 21.82 -10.49
N ASP A 83 22.09 22.41 -10.47
CA ASP A 83 23.29 21.66 -10.12
C ASP A 83 23.22 21.36 -8.63
N GLY A 84 23.26 20.08 -8.27
CA GLY A 84 23.25 19.68 -6.86
C GLY A 84 24.43 20.24 -6.08
N VAL A 85 24.33 20.25 -4.76
CA VAL A 85 25.40 20.76 -3.88
C VAL A 85 26.64 19.88 -4.03
N ASN A 86 27.71 20.42 -4.61
CA ASN A 86 28.91 19.67 -5.01
C ASN A 86 29.86 19.32 -3.86
N ASN A 87 29.82 20.03 -2.74
CA ASN A 87 30.67 19.78 -1.59
C ASN A 87 29.83 19.52 -0.35
N ILE A 88 29.55 18.26 -0.07
CA ILE A 88 28.80 17.87 1.11
C ILE A 88 29.74 17.78 2.30
N GLU A 89 29.80 18.84 3.10
CA GLU A 89 30.45 18.81 4.41
C GLU A 89 29.41 18.47 5.47
N MET A 90 29.59 17.37 6.19
CA MET A 90 28.66 16.94 7.24
C MET A 90 28.84 17.74 8.54
N THR A 91 28.90 19.08 8.43
CA THR A 91 28.94 20.00 9.56
C THR A 91 27.58 20.65 9.77
N LEU A 92 27.26 20.95 11.03
CA LEU A 92 25.99 21.56 11.39
C LEU A 92 25.83 22.97 10.77
N GLU A 93 26.94 23.67 10.60
CA GLU A 93 27.02 25.00 9.99
C GLU A 93 26.76 24.92 8.48
N TRP A 94 27.38 23.96 7.80
CA TRP A 94 27.16 23.70 6.39
C TRP A 94 25.68 23.35 6.12
N PHE A 95 25.09 22.48 6.96
CA PHE A 95 23.68 22.11 6.84
C PHE A 95 22.74 23.31 6.99
N LYS A 96 23.02 24.20 7.97
CA LYS A 96 22.22 25.42 8.16
C LYS A 96 22.31 26.41 7.00
N SER A 97 23.48 26.54 6.39
CA SER A 97 23.69 27.46 5.27
C SER A 97 23.09 26.95 3.97
N ASN A 98 23.04 25.62 3.77
CA ASN A 98 22.55 25.00 2.54
C ASN A 98 21.14 24.37 2.69
N ILE A 99 20.45 24.68 3.76
CA ILE A 99 19.16 24.05 4.07
C ILE A 99 18.14 24.27 2.96
N GLY A 100 18.07 25.45 2.35
CA GLY A 100 17.18 25.77 1.25
C GLY A 100 17.50 24.98 -0.02
N ASP A 101 18.79 24.88 -0.34
CA ASP A 101 19.28 24.20 -1.54
C ASP A 101 19.13 22.68 -1.46
N ILE A 102 18.98 22.15 -0.26
CA ILE A 102 18.73 20.71 -0.03
C ILE A 102 17.23 20.44 0.09
N PHE A 103 16.51 21.24 0.86
CA PHE A 103 15.10 21.00 1.15
C PHE A 103 14.20 21.14 -0.07
N ILE A 104 14.40 22.17 -0.88
CA ILE A 104 13.53 22.43 -2.03
C ILE A 104 13.62 21.26 -3.03
N PRO A 105 14.80 20.85 -3.53
CA PRO A 105 14.87 19.68 -4.41
C PRO A 105 14.37 18.39 -3.75
N LEU A 106 14.72 18.16 -2.49
CA LEU A 106 14.28 16.99 -1.75
C LEU A 106 12.74 16.90 -1.72
N TYR A 107 12.04 17.97 -1.35
CA TYR A 107 10.57 17.96 -1.29
C TYR A 107 9.91 17.90 -2.67
N VAL A 108 10.51 18.47 -3.70
CA VAL A 108 10.04 18.31 -5.09
C VAL A 108 10.13 16.84 -5.53
N GLY A 109 11.28 16.20 -5.29
CA GLY A 109 11.46 14.78 -5.56
C GLY A 109 10.53 13.90 -4.72
N THR A 110 10.40 14.20 -3.43
CA THR A 110 9.44 13.56 -2.53
C THR A 110 8.02 13.61 -3.07
N PHE A 111 7.56 14.79 -3.49
CA PHE A 111 6.21 14.95 -4.05
C PHE A 111 6.01 14.11 -5.31
N PHE A 112 7.02 14.07 -6.17
CA PHE A 112 7.01 13.24 -7.38
C PHE A 112 6.88 11.75 -7.04
N TYR A 113 7.76 11.23 -6.18
CA TYR A 113 7.74 9.81 -5.79
C TYR A 113 6.53 9.45 -4.94
N SER A 114 6.12 10.29 -4.00
CA SER A 114 4.90 10.09 -3.19
C SER A 114 3.68 9.91 -4.08
N THR A 115 3.53 10.77 -5.07
CA THR A 115 2.41 10.71 -6.00
C THR A 115 2.48 9.46 -6.86
N LEU A 116 3.65 9.17 -7.42
CA LEU A 116 3.88 8.01 -8.29
C LEU A 116 3.60 6.69 -7.58
N PHE A 117 4.22 6.48 -6.41
CA PHE A 117 4.05 5.23 -5.65
C PHE A 117 2.67 5.11 -5.01
N SER A 118 2.08 6.21 -4.56
CA SER A 118 0.74 6.23 -4.00
C SER A 118 -0.32 5.80 -5.04
N ILE A 119 -0.28 6.40 -6.21
CA ILE A 119 -1.19 6.07 -7.32
C ILE A 119 -0.90 4.66 -7.83
N GLY A 120 0.37 4.32 -8.08
CA GLY A 120 0.78 2.98 -8.51
C GLY A 120 0.34 1.89 -7.54
N GLY A 121 0.55 2.09 -6.24
CA GLY A 121 0.11 1.19 -5.18
C GLY A 121 -1.40 1.03 -5.12
N PHE A 122 -2.14 2.12 -5.29
CA PHE A 122 -3.60 2.07 -5.35
C PHE A 122 -4.11 1.19 -6.50
N TYR A 123 -3.57 1.38 -7.71
CA TYR A 123 -3.93 0.54 -8.87
C TYR A 123 -3.47 -0.90 -8.72
N LEU A 124 -2.27 -1.12 -8.14
CA LEU A 124 -1.74 -2.46 -7.85
C LEU A 124 -2.68 -3.25 -6.93
N VAL A 125 -3.16 -2.64 -5.85
CA VAL A 125 -4.12 -3.28 -4.94
C VAL A 125 -5.41 -3.61 -5.67
N HIS A 126 -5.93 -2.71 -6.48
CA HIS A 126 -7.13 -2.96 -7.27
C HIS A 126 -6.95 -4.14 -8.24
N TRP A 127 -5.81 -4.22 -8.90
CA TRP A 127 -5.48 -5.29 -9.83
C TRP A 127 -5.32 -6.64 -9.13
N LEU A 128 -4.52 -6.70 -8.05
CA LEU A 128 -4.31 -7.91 -7.26
C LEU A 128 -5.63 -8.43 -6.67
N TRP A 129 -6.45 -7.54 -6.15
CA TRP A 129 -7.76 -7.92 -5.61
C TRP A 129 -8.67 -8.53 -6.66
N THR A 130 -8.68 -7.96 -7.86
CA THR A 130 -9.49 -8.47 -8.97
C THR A 130 -9.06 -9.89 -9.37
N ILE A 131 -7.74 -10.15 -9.40
CA ILE A 131 -7.21 -11.47 -9.71
C ILE A 131 -7.59 -12.47 -8.61
N SER A 132 -7.41 -12.11 -7.34
CA SER A 132 -7.72 -12.98 -6.20
C SER A 132 -9.21 -13.36 -6.15
N VAL A 133 -10.10 -12.39 -6.38
CA VAL A 133 -11.55 -12.66 -6.42
C VAL A 133 -11.94 -13.55 -7.60
N ARG A 134 -11.32 -13.37 -8.77
CA ARG A 134 -11.58 -14.24 -9.93
C ARG A 134 -11.20 -15.67 -9.65
N LYS A 135 -10.01 -15.92 -9.08
CA LYS A 135 -9.57 -17.27 -8.71
C LYS A 135 -10.54 -17.93 -7.73
N GLU A 136 -10.95 -17.21 -6.69
CA GLU A 136 -11.89 -17.75 -5.71
C GLU A 136 -13.27 -18.09 -6.33
N GLN A 137 -13.71 -17.33 -7.30
CA GLN A 137 -14.95 -17.60 -8.04
C GLN A 137 -14.82 -18.82 -8.95
N GLU A 138 -13.68 -19.00 -9.62
CA GLU A 138 -13.38 -20.17 -10.44
C GLU A 138 -13.32 -21.43 -9.61
N ASP A 139 -12.63 -21.42 -8.46
CA ASP A 139 -12.55 -22.53 -7.54
C ASP A 139 -13.93 -22.93 -7.00
N LYS A 140 -14.75 -21.96 -6.61
CA LYS A 140 -16.14 -22.22 -6.17
C LYS A 140 -16.99 -22.83 -7.28
N LYS A 141 -16.84 -22.37 -8.52
CA LYS A 141 -17.56 -22.90 -9.67
C LYS A 141 -17.18 -24.34 -9.96
N ASN A 142 -15.87 -24.65 -9.94
CA ASN A 142 -15.37 -26.00 -10.16
C ASN A 142 -15.86 -26.97 -9.09
N ASN A 143 -15.76 -26.60 -7.81
CA ASN A 143 -16.27 -27.41 -6.70
C ASN A 143 -17.79 -27.63 -6.78
N TYR A 144 -18.53 -26.64 -7.27
CA TYR A 144 -19.98 -26.78 -7.47
C TYR A 144 -20.32 -27.74 -8.61
N THR A 145 -19.52 -27.73 -9.66
CA THR A 145 -19.68 -28.60 -10.82
C THR A 145 -19.38 -30.05 -10.44
N GLU A 146 -18.24 -30.31 -9.78
CA GLU A 146 -17.86 -31.63 -9.29
C GLU A 146 -18.90 -32.21 -8.33
N GLY A 147 -19.34 -31.45 -7.34
CA GLY A 147 -20.37 -31.92 -6.38
C GLY A 147 -21.73 -32.13 -7.03
N SER A 148 -22.04 -31.49 -8.14
CA SER A 148 -23.27 -31.72 -8.90
C SER A 148 -23.19 -32.99 -9.75
N GLU A 149 -22.04 -33.30 -10.31
CA GLU A 149 -21.79 -34.53 -11.08
C GLU A 149 -21.79 -35.75 -10.16
N GLU A 150 -21.13 -35.70 -9.00
CA GLU A 150 -21.18 -36.78 -8.00
C GLU A 150 -22.62 -37.10 -7.57
N ARG A 151 -23.44 -36.05 -7.36
CA ARG A 151 -24.86 -36.24 -7.02
C ARG A 151 -25.67 -36.89 -8.15
N ARG A 152 -25.34 -36.56 -9.42
CA ARG A 152 -26.00 -37.20 -10.60
C ARG A 152 -25.64 -38.68 -10.68
N VAL A 153 -24.34 -38.98 -10.63
CA VAL A 153 -23.85 -40.39 -10.67
C VAL A 153 -24.42 -41.21 -9.51
N GLY A 154 -24.45 -40.65 -8.30
CA GLY A 154 -25.04 -41.33 -7.14
C GLY A 154 -26.54 -41.60 -7.28
N LYS A 155 -27.29 -40.73 -7.99
CA LYS A 155 -28.72 -40.95 -8.30
C LYS A 155 -28.92 -42.04 -9.37
N GLU A 156 -28.10 -42.04 -10.39
CA GLU A 156 -28.13 -43.03 -11.48
C GLU A 156 -27.80 -44.43 -10.97
N CYS A 157 -26.77 -44.59 -10.12
CA CYS A 157 -26.44 -45.86 -9.47
C CYS A 157 -27.57 -46.37 -8.56
N ARG A 158 -28.29 -45.45 -7.90
CA ARG A 158 -29.42 -45.82 -7.01
C ARG A 158 -30.68 -46.21 -7.77
N SER A 159 -30.88 -45.61 -8.96
CA SER A 159 -32.02 -45.91 -9.83
C SER A 159 -31.82 -47.25 -10.56
N GLY A 160 -30.61 -47.58 -11.01
CA GLY A 160 -30.28 -48.85 -11.65
C GLY A 160 -30.50 -50.05 -10.75
N ARG A 161 -30.18 -49.93 -9.45
CA ARG A 161 -30.37 -51.03 -8.47
C ARG A 161 -31.84 -51.33 -8.15
N LYS A 162 -32.77 -50.42 -8.43
CA LYS A 162 -34.22 -50.65 -8.21
C LYS A 162 -34.94 -51.31 -9.37
N GLY A 163 -34.28 -51.44 -10.52
CA GLY A 163 -34.87 -52.09 -11.71
C GLY A 163 -34.58 -53.59 -11.86
N GLU A 164 -33.79 -54.21 -10.94
CA GLU A 164 -33.40 -55.63 -10.99
C GLU A 164 -34.09 -56.49 -9.91
N SER A 165 -35.18 -56.03 -9.32
CA SER A 165 -35.94 -56.83 -8.34
C SER A 165 -37.35 -57.17 -8.81
#